data_a66c6e6453cb89b7ced32ac0334a93a8
#
_entry.id   a66c6e6453cb89b7ced32ac0334a93a8
#
_cell.length_a   1.000
_cell.length_b   1.000
_cell.length_c   1.000
_cell.angle_alpha   90.00
_cell.angle_beta   90.00
_cell.angle_gamma   90.00
#
_symmetry.space_group_name_H-M   'P 1'
#
loop_
_entity.id
_entity.type
_entity.pdbx_description
1 polymer ?
#
loop_
_entity_poly.entity_id
_entity_poly.type
_entity_poly.pdbx_seq_one_letter_code
_entity_poly.pdbx_strand_id
1 'polypeptide(L)'
;MNDVKKDPVELVLCDMDGTLLLPDHTLSPRTFEAVKSLQDAGIHFTLASGRPPKAMREIIKQLDIQLPFAGFNGGLLVNAQGEYLQSHHVHPEAVRKTLDLLAGHKVEVWLFVEDDWLLRDPHGEMVEHEQQGLGYAPQVVESFEPYLHQVHKIVATCNDAPLLMSLEQRLQPLLKGLAVASRSQARYLDITALEANKGNALVTLAEYLDVPLARTVAIGDGGNDPAMFRRAGFSVAMGQAPEEVRAQAQVVTGSNIEDGVAQAIDRFIL
;
A
#
# COMPACT_ATOMS: atom_id res chain seq x y z
N MET A 1 9.27 32.23 22.07
CA MET A 1 8.98 31.00 21.30
C MET A 1 7.59 30.58 21.70
N ASN A 2 6.61 30.76 20.82
CA ASN A 2 5.25 30.33 21.11
C ASN A 2 5.22 28.82 20.98
N ASP A 3 5.07 28.12 22.09
CA ASP A 3 4.64 26.71 22.10
C ASP A 3 3.24 26.65 21.45
N VAL A 4 3.22 26.43 20.15
CA VAL A 4 2.02 25.97 19.47
C VAL A 4 1.82 24.55 20.03
N LYS A 5 0.90 24.39 20.99
CA LYS A 5 0.44 23.07 21.44
C LYS A 5 0.04 22.30 20.17
N LYS A 6 0.88 21.34 19.77
CA LYS A 6 0.46 20.37 18.76
C LYS A 6 -0.78 19.68 19.29
N ASP A 7 -1.82 19.60 18.48
CA ASP A 7 -2.97 18.76 18.82
C ASP A 7 -2.48 17.33 19.11
N PRO A 8 -3.01 16.67 20.15
CA PRO A 8 -2.58 15.31 20.49
C PRO A 8 -2.84 14.38 19.29
N VAL A 9 -1.87 13.52 18.98
CA VAL A 9 -2.03 12.49 17.94
C VAL A 9 -3.04 11.46 18.42
N GLU A 10 -3.96 11.07 17.55
CA GLU A 10 -4.99 10.07 17.82
C GLU A 10 -4.94 8.88 16.87
N LEU A 11 -4.38 9.04 15.64
CA LEU A 11 -4.25 7.99 14.65
C LEU A 11 -2.89 8.04 13.96
N VAL A 12 -2.23 6.89 13.87
CA VAL A 12 -1.04 6.67 13.05
C VAL A 12 -1.40 5.71 11.92
N LEU A 13 -1.23 6.14 10.68
CA LEU A 13 -1.28 5.30 9.49
C LEU A 13 0.15 5.05 9.00
N CYS A 14 0.55 3.80 8.98
CA CYS A 14 1.90 3.39 8.62
C CYS A 14 1.87 2.56 7.33
N ASP A 15 2.83 2.83 6.42
CA ASP A 15 3.14 1.91 5.35
C ASP A 15 3.82 0.66 5.89
N MET A 16 3.84 -0.42 5.11
CA MET A 16 4.32 -1.72 5.54
C MET A 16 5.72 -2.04 5.00
N ASP A 17 5.85 -2.20 3.69
CA ASP A 17 7.11 -2.62 3.06
C ASP A 17 8.08 -1.46 2.91
N GLY A 18 9.32 -1.63 3.42
CA GLY A 18 10.30 -0.54 3.43
C GLY A 18 10.08 0.47 4.57
N THR A 19 8.96 0.39 5.29
CA THR A 19 8.63 1.29 6.39
C THR A 19 8.58 0.52 7.71
N LEU A 20 7.48 -0.19 7.96
CA LEU A 20 7.29 -0.96 9.19
C LEU A 20 8.17 -2.21 9.25
N LEU A 21 8.32 -2.89 8.10
CA LEU A 21 9.04 -4.15 7.97
C LEU A 21 10.50 -3.96 7.59
N LEU A 22 11.33 -4.87 8.08
CA LEU A 22 12.71 -5.06 7.64
C LEU A 22 12.75 -5.58 6.19
N PRO A 23 13.92 -5.54 5.51
CA PRO A 23 14.07 -6.04 4.13
C PRO A 23 13.73 -7.53 3.94
N ASP A 24 13.76 -8.33 5.01
CA ASP A 24 13.35 -9.74 5.03
C ASP A 24 11.86 -9.93 5.32
N HIS A 25 11.08 -8.84 5.29
CA HIS A 25 9.65 -8.77 5.60
C HIS A 25 9.27 -9.15 7.03
N THR A 26 10.21 -9.14 7.96
CA THR A 26 9.95 -9.35 9.39
C THR A 26 9.75 -8.03 10.13
N LEU A 27 9.11 -8.10 11.28
CA LEU A 27 8.94 -6.96 12.19
C LEU A 27 10.05 -7.01 13.25
N SER A 28 10.79 -5.90 13.44
CA SER A 28 11.80 -5.83 14.49
C SER A 28 11.17 -5.81 15.89
N PRO A 29 11.84 -6.40 16.92
CA PRO A 29 11.33 -6.34 18.29
C PRO A 29 11.12 -4.90 18.80
N ARG A 30 12.01 -3.97 18.43
CA ARG A 30 11.91 -2.58 18.85
C ARG A 30 10.71 -1.87 18.22
N THR A 31 10.46 -2.08 16.94
CA THR A 31 9.28 -1.53 16.25
C THR A 31 7.99 -2.13 16.83
N PHE A 32 7.98 -3.43 17.13
CA PHE A 32 6.86 -4.07 17.81
C PHE A 32 6.53 -3.39 19.15
N GLU A 33 7.53 -3.22 20.03
CA GLU A 33 7.35 -2.57 21.35
C GLU A 33 6.90 -1.11 21.22
N ALA A 34 7.43 -0.37 20.23
CA ALA A 34 7.02 1.01 20.01
C ALA A 34 5.54 1.11 19.58
N VAL A 35 5.07 0.22 18.70
CA VAL A 35 3.65 0.15 18.30
C VAL A 35 2.77 -0.23 19.51
N LYS A 36 3.21 -1.17 20.35
CA LYS A 36 2.51 -1.49 21.61
C LYS A 36 2.40 -0.27 22.52
N SER A 37 3.48 0.50 22.65
CA SER A 37 3.47 1.72 23.46
C SER A 37 2.46 2.76 22.96
N LEU A 38 2.28 2.90 21.62
CA LEU A 38 1.22 3.74 21.04
C LEU A 38 -0.17 3.24 21.45
N GLN A 39 -0.42 1.93 21.31
CA GLN A 39 -1.71 1.33 21.66
C GLN A 39 -2.02 1.50 23.16
N ASP A 40 -1.02 1.30 24.02
CA ASP A 40 -1.14 1.48 25.48
C ASP A 40 -1.41 2.95 25.85
N ALA A 41 -0.91 3.90 25.06
CA ALA A 41 -1.21 5.33 25.19
C ALA A 41 -2.61 5.72 24.64
N GLY A 42 -3.37 4.77 24.09
CA GLY A 42 -4.68 5.01 23.49
C GLY A 42 -4.63 5.63 22.10
N ILE A 43 -3.48 5.62 21.42
CA ILE A 43 -3.33 6.11 20.06
C ILE A 43 -3.62 4.97 19.09
N HIS A 44 -4.51 5.19 18.15
CA HIS A 44 -4.85 4.25 17.09
C HIS A 44 -3.66 4.03 16.15
N PHE A 45 -3.34 2.78 15.85
CA PHE A 45 -2.31 2.41 14.89
C PHE A 45 -2.88 1.42 13.87
N THR A 46 -2.72 1.72 12.58
CA THR A 46 -3.13 0.82 11.50
C THR A 46 -2.25 0.97 10.26
N LEU A 47 -2.48 0.13 9.25
CA LEU A 47 -1.60 -0.02 8.09
C LEU A 47 -2.31 0.34 6.78
N ALA A 48 -1.54 0.88 5.83
CA ALA A 48 -1.92 1.00 4.42
C ALA A 48 -0.77 0.50 3.54
N SER A 49 -1.03 -0.50 2.70
CA SER A 49 -0.03 -1.12 1.84
C SER A 49 -0.53 -1.33 0.41
N GLY A 50 0.39 -1.43 -0.55
CA GLY A 50 0.11 -1.91 -1.90
C GLY A 50 -0.19 -3.40 -1.99
N ARG A 51 0.05 -4.14 -0.88
CA ARG A 51 -0.25 -5.57 -0.79
C ARG A 51 -1.76 -5.86 -0.79
N PRO A 52 -2.16 -7.07 -1.24
CA PRO A 52 -3.49 -7.58 -0.95
C PRO A 52 -3.73 -7.67 0.55
N PRO A 53 -4.96 -7.45 1.06
CA PRO A 53 -5.27 -7.58 2.49
C PRO A 53 -4.87 -8.92 3.08
N LYS A 54 -5.05 -10.02 2.35
CA LYS A 54 -4.66 -11.37 2.77
C LYS A 54 -3.17 -11.47 3.14
N ALA A 55 -2.29 -10.80 2.39
CA ALA A 55 -0.85 -10.78 2.65
C ALA A 55 -0.45 -9.86 3.83
N MET A 56 -1.38 -9.05 4.34
CA MET A 56 -1.16 -8.17 5.50
C MET A 56 -1.58 -8.83 6.82
N ARG A 57 -2.46 -9.84 6.77
CA ARG A 57 -3.14 -10.41 7.96
C ARG A 57 -2.19 -10.92 9.04
N GLU A 58 -1.04 -11.47 8.66
CA GLU A 58 -0.07 -11.97 9.66
C GLU A 58 0.50 -10.82 10.49
N ILE A 59 0.87 -9.70 9.87
CA ILE A 59 1.38 -8.50 10.57
C ILE A 59 0.26 -7.83 11.39
N ILE A 60 -0.96 -7.73 10.84
CA ILE A 60 -2.13 -7.23 11.56
C ILE A 60 -2.36 -8.03 12.84
N LYS A 61 -2.29 -9.36 12.75
CA LYS A 61 -2.42 -10.26 13.91
C LYS A 61 -1.25 -10.13 14.90
N GLN A 62 0.00 -10.08 14.39
CA GLN A 62 1.19 -9.96 15.23
C GLN A 62 1.17 -8.68 16.06
N LEU A 63 0.69 -7.56 15.49
CA LEU A 63 0.56 -6.27 16.18
C LEU A 63 -0.75 -6.11 16.96
N ASP A 64 -1.62 -7.12 16.98
CA ASP A 64 -2.95 -7.08 17.59
C ASP A 64 -3.78 -5.87 17.15
N ILE A 65 -3.72 -5.53 15.86
CA ILE A 65 -4.47 -4.41 15.27
C ILE A 65 -5.93 -4.84 15.14
N GLN A 66 -6.82 -4.21 15.90
CA GLN A 66 -8.27 -4.44 15.87
C GLN A 66 -9.01 -3.46 14.92
N LEU A 67 -8.29 -2.51 14.37
CA LEU A 67 -8.80 -1.46 13.49
C LEU A 67 -8.86 -1.92 12.03
N PRO A 68 -9.68 -1.29 11.18
CA PRO A 68 -9.59 -1.50 9.75
C PRO A 68 -8.20 -1.11 9.21
N PHE A 69 -7.78 -1.80 8.16
CA PHE A 69 -6.53 -1.56 7.45
C PHE A 69 -6.76 -1.53 5.93
N ALA A 70 -5.85 -0.92 5.19
CA ALA A 70 -6.03 -0.66 3.78
C ALA A 70 -5.04 -1.47 2.92
N GLY A 71 -5.56 -2.39 2.11
CA GLY A 71 -4.83 -3.08 1.05
C GLY A 71 -4.97 -2.37 -0.30
N PHE A 72 -4.14 -2.77 -1.28
CA PHE A 72 -4.11 -2.20 -2.64
C PHE A 72 -4.02 -0.67 -2.64
N ASN A 73 -3.20 -0.09 -1.73
CA ASN A 73 -3.08 1.36 -1.53
C ASN A 73 -4.39 2.06 -1.13
N GLY A 74 -5.34 1.36 -0.51
CA GLY A 74 -6.67 1.89 -0.20
C GLY A 74 -7.74 1.46 -1.20
N GLY A 75 -7.42 0.58 -2.14
CA GLY A 75 -8.40 -0.03 -3.04
C GLY A 75 -9.37 -0.95 -2.31
N LEU A 76 -8.95 -1.52 -1.18
CA LEU A 76 -9.78 -2.37 -0.34
C LEU A 76 -9.53 -2.07 1.14
N LEU A 77 -10.57 -1.68 1.87
CA LEU A 77 -10.54 -1.47 3.30
C LEU A 77 -11.19 -2.66 4.00
N VAL A 78 -10.46 -3.28 4.93
CA VAL A 78 -10.86 -4.53 5.60
C VAL A 78 -10.77 -4.35 7.10
N ASN A 79 -11.77 -4.81 7.85
CA ASN A 79 -11.69 -4.83 9.31
C ASN A 79 -10.88 -6.05 9.82
N ALA A 80 -10.59 -6.09 11.12
CA ALA A 80 -9.82 -7.16 11.73
C ALA A 80 -10.50 -8.54 11.60
N GLN A 81 -11.81 -8.61 11.38
CA GLN A 81 -12.57 -9.84 11.17
C GLN A 81 -12.52 -10.33 9.71
N GLY A 82 -11.94 -9.52 8.80
CA GLY A 82 -11.83 -9.84 7.38
C GLY A 82 -13.03 -9.39 6.54
N GLU A 83 -13.92 -8.57 7.09
CA GLU A 83 -15.05 -8.01 6.34
C GLU A 83 -14.62 -6.79 5.53
N TYR A 84 -15.11 -6.67 4.31
CA TYR A 84 -14.80 -5.57 3.41
C TYR A 84 -15.69 -4.37 3.73
N LEU A 85 -15.09 -3.29 4.25
CA LEU A 85 -15.80 -2.07 4.62
C LEU A 85 -15.94 -1.12 3.44
N GLN A 86 -14.95 -1.09 2.54
CA GLN A 86 -14.94 -0.30 1.32
C GLN A 86 -14.14 -1.02 0.24
N SER A 87 -14.64 -0.96 -0.99
CA SER A 87 -14.02 -1.62 -2.14
C SER A 87 -14.05 -0.69 -3.35
N HIS A 88 -12.90 -0.46 -3.96
CA HIS A 88 -12.73 0.29 -5.20
C HIS A 88 -12.17 -0.63 -6.27
N HIS A 89 -12.95 -0.88 -7.31
CA HIS A 89 -12.55 -1.70 -8.43
C HIS A 89 -12.01 -0.84 -9.57
N VAL A 90 -11.03 -1.36 -10.29
CA VAL A 90 -10.59 -0.79 -11.56
C VAL A 90 -11.78 -0.77 -12.53
N HIS A 91 -12.03 0.37 -13.17
CA HIS A 91 -13.15 0.47 -14.11
C HIS A 91 -13.05 -0.63 -15.18
N PRO A 92 -14.14 -1.38 -15.49
CA PRO A 92 -14.08 -2.54 -16.39
C PRO A 92 -13.53 -2.22 -17.79
N GLU A 93 -13.80 -1.02 -18.30
CA GLU A 93 -13.22 -0.54 -19.55
C GLU A 93 -11.70 -0.37 -19.44
N ALA A 94 -11.19 0.11 -18.28
CA ALA A 94 -9.75 0.21 -18.04
C ALA A 94 -9.11 -1.17 -17.95
N VAL A 95 -9.78 -2.15 -17.33
CA VAL A 95 -9.32 -3.53 -17.29
C VAL A 95 -9.17 -4.07 -18.72
N ARG A 96 -10.19 -3.95 -19.58
CA ARG A 96 -10.15 -4.41 -20.99
C ARG A 96 -9.03 -3.74 -21.76
N LYS A 97 -8.96 -2.40 -21.75
CA LYS A 97 -7.91 -1.63 -22.44
C LYS A 97 -6.51 -2.05 -22.01
N THR A 98 -6.32 -2.31 -20.71
CA THR A 98 -5.05 -2.78 -20.17
C THR A 98 -4.71 -4.16 -20.70
N LEU A 99 -5.62 -5.12 -20.59
CA LEU A 99 -5.39 -6.49 -21.06
C LEU A 99 -5.13 -6.54 -22.57
N ASP A 100 -5.88 -5.78 -23.38
CA ASP A 100 -5.68 -5.68 -24.83
C ASP A 100 -4.30 -5.13 -25.18
N LEU A 101 -3.85 -4.08 -24.50
CA LEU A 101 -2.53 -3.51 -24.73
C LEU A 101 -1.42 -4.47 -24.32
N LEU A 102 -1.57 -5.15 -23.17
CA LEU A 102 -0.56 -6.07 -22.65
C LEU A 102 -0.45 -7.37 -23.44
N ALA A 103 -1.54 -7.84 -24.08
CA ALA A 103 -1.57 -9.10 -24.86
C ALA A 103 -0.55 -9.17 -26.00
N GLY A 104 -0.10 -8.03 -26.53
CA GLY A 104 0.91 -7.95 -27.58
C GLY A 104 2.37 -7.96 -27.08
N HIS A 105 2.59 -8.08 -25.77
CA HIS A 105 3.92 -7.94 -25.15
C HIS A 105 4.29 -9.16 -24.30
N LYS A 106 5.60 -9.39 -24.14
CA LYS A 106 6.14 -10.44 -23.26
C LYS A 106 6.16 -9.97 -21.82
N VAL A 107 4.99 -9.90 -21.22
CA VAL A 107 4.79 -9.58 -19.80
C VAL A 107 3.85 -10.60 -19.19
N GLU A 108 4.11 -10.95 -17.93
CA GLU A 108 3.14 -11.69 -17.11
C GLU A 108 2.05 -10.72 -16.66
N VAL A 109 0.81 -11.19 -16.64
CA VAL A 109 -0.33 -10.38 -16.20
C VAL A 109 -1.06 -11.11 -15.09
N TRP A 110 -1.20 -10.43 -13.96
CA TRP A 110 -1.90 -10.92 -12.78
C TRP A 110 -3.09 -10.01 -12.47
N LEU A 111 -4.20 -10.60 -12.07
CA LEU A 111 -5.33 -9.87 -11.50
C LEU A 111 -5.45 -10.17 -10.01
N PHE A 112 -5.73 -9.13 -9.24
CA PHE A 112 -6.08 -9.27 -7.84
C PHE A 112 -7.57 -8.91 -7.68
N VAL A 113 -8.33 -9.88 -7.16
CA VAL A 113 -9.76 -9.80 -6.91
C VAL A 113 -9.98 -10.17 -5.45
N GLU A 114 -10.28 -9.20 -4.60
CA GLU A 114 -10.36 -9.43 -3.16
C GLU A 114 -9.07 -10.09 -2.61
N ASP A 115 -9.21 -11.29 -2.03
CA ASP A 115 -8.09 -12.09 -1.50
C ASP A 115 -7.43 -13.00 -2.56
N ASP A 116 -7.99 -13.07 -3.78
CA ASP A 116 -7.51 -13.95 -4.83
C ASP A 116 -6.47 -13.27 -5.72
N TRP A 117 -5.38 -13.98 -5.94
CA TRP A 117 -4.37 -13.66 -6.94
C TRP A 117 -4.55 -14.59 -8.14
N LEU A 118 -4.98 -14.03 -9.27
CA LEU A 118 -5.35 -14.76 -10.47
C LEU A 118 -4.27 -14.60 -11.55
N LEU A 119 -3.87 -15.69 -12.17
CA LEU A 119 -2.98 -15.69 -13.33
C LEU A 119 -3.34 -16.82 -14.30
N ARG A 120 -2.82 -16.74 -15.55
CA ARG A 120 -3.06 -17.78 -16.56
C ARG A 120 -1.90 -18.76 -16.68
N ASP A 121 -0.67 -18.29 -16.44
CA ASP A 121 0.54 -19.12 -16.51
C ASP A 121 1.24 -19.16 -15.15
N PRO A 122 1.20 -20.32 -14.44
CA PRO A 122 1.85 -20.45 -13.14
C PRO A 122 3.38 -20.59 -13.22
N HIS A 123 3.94 -20.70 -14.42
CA HIS A 123 5.38 -20.88 -14.67
C HIS A 123 6.09 -19.57 -15.03
N GLY A 124 5.46 -18.44 -14.82
CA GLY A 124 6.07 -17.13 -15.04
C GLY A 124 7.30 -16.91 -14.15
N GLU A 125 8.26 -16.13 -14.66
CA GLU A 125 9.55 -15.88 -13.98
C GLU A 125 9.41 -15.23 -12.61
N MET A 126 8.32 -14.45 -12.40
CA MET A 126 8.11 -13.70 -11.15
C MET A 126 7.15 -14.38 -10.17
N VAL A 127 6.48 -15.47 -10.59
CA VAL A 127 5.42 -16.13 -9.79
C VAL A 127 5.95 -16.66 -8.46
N GLU A 128 7.09 -17.37 -8.48
CA GLU A 128 7.66 -17.92 -7.24
C GLU A 128 8.08 -16.81 -6.26
N HIS A 129 8.69 -15.75 -6.78
CA HIS A 129 9.09 -14.60 -5.97
C HIS A 129 7.88 -13.93 -5.31
N GLU A 130 6.81 -13.68 -6.10
CA GLU A 130 5.59 -13.06 -5.59
C GLU A 130 4.87 -13.97 -4.59
N GLN A 131 4.83 -15.29 -4.84
CA GLN A 131 4.24 -16.25 -3.89
C GLN A 131 4.94 -16.23 -2.54
N GLN A 132 6.27 -16.11 -2.52
CA GLN A 132 7.03 -15.97 -1.28
C GLN A 132 6.70 -14.66 -0.57
N GLY A 133 6.59 -13.55 -1.32
CA GLY A 133 6.25 -12.23 -0.78
C GLY A 133 4.83 -12.12 -0.24
N LEU A 134 3.86 -12.75 -0.91
CA LEU A 134 2.45 -12.75 -0.51
C LEU A 134 2.12 -13.79 0.57
N GLY A 135 2.90 -14.88 0.66
CA GLY A 135 2.65 -15.98 1.59
C GLY A 135 1.55 -16.95 1.16
N TYR A 136 1.05 -16.86 -0.09
CA TYR A 136 0.04 -17.78 -0.63
C TYR A 136 0.19 -17.95 -2.15
N ALA A 137 -0.31 -19.08 -2.65
CA ALA A 137 -0.23 -19.44 -4.06
C ALA A 137 -1.30 -18.72 -4.90
N PRO A 138 -1.04 -18.47 -6.20
CA PRO A 138 -2.03 -17.96 -7.13
C PRO A 138 -3.09 -19.00 -7.47
N GLN A 139 -4.24 -18.53 -7.92
CA GLN A 139 -5.25 -19.31 -8.59
C GLN A 139 -5.03 -19.23 -10.11
N VAL A 140 -4.83 -20.39 -10.74
CA VAL A 140 -4.70 -20.45 -12.20
C VAL A 140 -6.08 -20.46 -12.83
N VAL A 141 -6.31 -19.53 -13.78
CA VAL A 141 -7.57 -19.37 -14.50
C VAL A 141 -7.37 -19.46 -16.00
N GLU A 142 -8.32 -20.02 -16.72
CA GLU A 142 -8.27 -20.08 -18.19
C GLU A 142 -8.47 -18.71 -18.83
N SER A 143 -9.34 -17.88 -18.23
CA SER A 143 -9.72 -16.57 -18.73
C SER A 143 -9.95 -15.57 -17.58
N PHE A 144 -9.63 -14.30 -17.82
CA PHE A 144 -9.95 -13.19 -16.92
C PHE A 144 -11.35 -12.62 -17.12
N GLU A 145 -12.07 -13.00 -18.18
CA GLU A 145 -13.40 -12.46 -18.52
C GLU A 145 -14.43 -12.51 -17.37
N PRO A 146 -14.53 -13.57 -16.54
CA PRO A 146 -15.48 -13.58 -15.43
C PRO A 146 -15.21 -12.56 -14.35
N TYR A 147 -13.99 -12.01 -14.28
CA TYR A 147 -13.50 -11.18 -13.16
C TYR A 147 -13.43 -9.68 -13.47
N LEU A 148 -13.64 -9.25 -14.74
CA LEU A 148 -13.37 -7.89 -15.20
C LEU A 148 -14.07 -6.78 -14.40
N HIS A 149 -15.16 -7.09 -13.71
CA HIS A 149 -15.93 -6.14 -12.91
C HIS A 149 -15.53 -6.10 -11.42
N GLN A 150 -14.57 -6.94 -11.00
CA GLN A 150 -14.21 -7.14 -9.59
C GLN A 150 -12.72 -6.90 -9.33
N VAL A 151 -11.98 -6.42 -10.32
CA VAL A 151 -10.52 -6.25 -10.25
C VAL A 151 -10.15 -5.07 -9.35
N HIS A 152 -9.37 -5.32 -8.29
CA HIS A 152 -8.82 -4.27 -7.44
C HIS A 152 -7.49 -3.75 -7.97
N LYS A 153 -6.68 -4.66 -8.54
CA LYS A 153 -5.36 -4.34 -9.05
C LYS A 153 -4.99 -5.27 -10.20
N ILE A 154 -4.40 -4.72 -11.26
CA ILE A 154 -3.73 -5.48 -12.30
C ILE A 154 -2.23 -5.26 -12.11
N VAL A 155 -1.44 -6.32 -12.22
CA VAL A 155 0.01 -6.25 -12.26
C VAL A 155 0.49 -6.76 -13.61
N ALA A 156 1.29 -5.95 -14.31
CA ALA A 156 2.11 -6.42 -15.41
C ALA A 156 3.56 -6.52 -14.92
N THR A 157 4.20 -7.67 -15.10
CA THR A 157 5.55 -7.90 -14.61
C THR A 157 6.43 -8.59 -15.64
N CYS A 158 7.71 -8.22 -15.67
CA CYS A 158 8.76 -8.87 -16.42
C CYS A 158 10.14 -8.36 -15.99
N ASN A 159 11.20 -9.01 -16.48
CA ASN A 159 12.60 -8.60 -16.24
C ASN A 159 13.08 -7.43 -17.13
N ASP A 160 12.25 -6.93 -18.07
CA ASP A 160 12.56 -5.81 -18.97
C ASP A 160 11.96 -4.50 -18.43
N ALA A 161 12.69 -3.80 -17.56
CA ALA A 161 12.25 -2.54 -16.98
C ALA A 161 12.00 -1.43 -18.05
N PRO A 162 12.79 -1.26 -19.13
CA PRO A 162 12.47 -0.39 -20.24
C PRO A 162 11.12 -0.70 -20.91
N LEU A 163 10.77 -1.97 -21.08
CA LEU A 163 9.47 -2.37 -21.61
C LEU A 163 8.35 -1.90 -20.70
N LEU A 164 8.43 -2.17 -19.39
CA LEU A 164 7.42 -1.73 -18.43
C LEU A 164 7.27 -0.21 -18.38
N MET A 165 8.38 0.54 -18.50
CA MET A 165 8.33 2.00 -18.59
C MET A 165 7.59 2.48 -19.85
N SER A 166 7.84 1.84 -21.01
CA SER A 166 7.13 2.15 -22.25
C SER A 166 5.64 1.83 -22.15
N LEU A 167 5.29 0.70 -21.51
CA LEU A 167 3.89 0.30 -21.30
C LEU A 167 3.18 1.27 -20.36
N GLU A 168 3.81 1.71 -19.27
CA GLU A 168 3.28 2.75 -18.38
C GLU A 168 2.95 4.02 -19.15
N GLN A 169 3.89 4.55 -19.96
CA GLN A 169 3.70 5.75 -20.76
C GLN A 169 2.55 5.64 -21.76
N ARG A 170 2.28 4.44 -22.27
CA ARG A 170 1.17 4.16 -23.20
C ARG A 170 -0.16 4.00 -22.45
N LEU A 171 -0.16 3.36 -21.28
CA LEU A 171 -1.35 3.15 -20.46
C LEU A 171 -1.87 4.44 -19.83
N GLN A 172 -1.00 5.32 -19.34
CA GLN A 172 -1.41 6.55 -18.68
C GLN A 172 -2.42 7.39 -19.47
N PRO A 173 -2.18 7.77 -20.75
CA PRO A 173 -3.17 8.50 -21.52
C PRO A 173 -4.39 7.66 -21.89
N LEU A 174 -4.24 6.36 -22.10
CA LEU A 174 -5.31 5.42 -22.45
C LEU A 174 -6.33 5.23 -21.31
N LEU A 175 -5.83 5.27 -20.07
CA LEU A 175 -6.62 5.05 -18.85
C LEU A 175 -7.02 6.35 -18.14
N LYS A 176 -6.74 7.50 -18.74
CA LYS A 176 -7.05 8.81 -18.12
C LYS A 176 -8.52 8.90 -17.73
N GLY A 177 -8.78 9.17 -16.45
CA GLY A 177 -10.14 9.27 -15.90
C GLY A 177 -10.84 7.93 -15.64
N LEU A 178 -10.15 6.78 -15.83
CA LEU A 178 -10.68 5.44 -15.58
C LEU A 178 -9.86 4.67 -14.55
N ALA A 179 -8.53 4.82 -14.58
CA ALA A 179 -7.61 4.12 -13.68
C ALA A 179 -6.27 4.83 -13.62
N VAL A 180 -5.42 4.42 -12.68
CA VAL A 180 -4.03 4.85 -12.55
C VAL A 180 -3.11 3.71 -12.99
N ALA A 181 -2.16 4.01 -13.87
CA ALA A 181 -1.05 3.12 -14.20
C ALA A 181 0.25 3.72 -13.67
N SER A 182 0.97 2.99 -12.81
CA SER A 182 2.24 3.42 -12.25
C SER A 182 3.12 2.24 -11.88
N ARG A 183 4.44 2.39 -12.05
CA ARG A 183 5.38 1.38 -11.58
C ARG A 183 5.59 1.50 -10.08
N SER A 184 5.32 0.42 -9.35
CA SER A 184 5.64 0.31 -7.94
C SER A 184 7.10 -0.05 -7.70
N GLN A 185 7.69 -0.79 -8.64
CA GLN A 185 9.10 -1.20 -8.67
C GLN A 185 9.59 -1.31 -10.12
N ALA A 186 10.89 -1.54 -10.30
CA ALA A 186 11.48 -1.68 -11.64
C ALA A 186 10.83 -2.78 -12.49
N ARG A 187 10.31 -3.84 -11.84
CA ARG A 187 9.73 -5.04 -12.47
C ARG A 187 8.20 -5.13 -12.38
N TYR A 188 7.54 -4.14 -11.78
CA TYR A 188 6.11 -4.17 -11.54
C TYR A 188 5.44 -2.89 -12.03
N LEU A 189 4.47 -3.04 -12.91
CA LEU A 189 3.58 -1.99 -13.38
C LEU A 189 2.17 -2.30 -12.86
N ASP A 190 1.70 -1.47 -11.96
CA ASP A 190 0.42 -1.62 -11.29
C ASP A 190 -0.65 -0.74 -11.94
N ILE A 191 -1.83 -1.31 -12.13
CA ILE A 191 -3.02 -0.58 -12.55
C ILE A 191 -4.08 -0.72 -11.47
N THR A 192 -4.52 0.41 -10.92
CA THR A 192 -5.45 0.49 -9.80
C THR A 192 -6.58 1.46 -10.07
N ALA A 193 -7.66 1.41 -9.28
CA ALA A 193 -8.73 2.40 -9.34
C ALA A 193 -8.20 3.81 -9.03
N LEU A 194 -8.90 4.84 -9.51
CA LEU A 194 -8.53 6.25 -9.25
C LEU A 194 -8.56 6.60 -7.76
N GLU A 195 -9.51 6.00 -7.04
CA GLU A 195 -9.72 6.19 -5.61
C GLU A 195 -8.70 5.44 -4.75
N ALA A 196 -8.03 4.41 -5.32
CA ALA A 196 -7.06 3.57 -4.63
C ALA A 196 -5.74 4.31 -4.42
N ASN A 197 -5.67 5.13 -3.38
CA ASN A 197 -4.45 5.79 -2.92
C ASN A 197 -4.44 5.93 -1.39
N LYS A 198 -3.26 5.91 -0.79
CA LYS A 198 -3.09 5.94 0.68
C LYS A 198 -3.62 7.23 1.32
N GLY A 199 -3.73 8.32 0.57
CA GLY A 199 -4.34 9.55 1.07
C GLY A 199 -5.84 9.41 1.30
N ASN A 200 -6.56 8.78 0.38
CA ASN A 200 -7.98 8.47 0.55
C ASN A 200 -8.16 7.41 1.66
N ALA A 201 -7.29 6.41 1.75
CA ALA A 201 -7.31 5.45 2.85
C ALA A 201 -7.20 6.12 4.21
N LEU A 202 -6.28 7.09 4.38
CA LEU A 202 -6.15 7.86 5.62
C LEU A 202 -7.43 8.62 5.95
N VAL A 203 -8.04 9.30 4.97
CA VAL A 203 -9.28 10.05 5.18
C VAL A 203 -10.39 9.11 5.62
N THR A 204 -10.61 8.00 4.91
CA THR A 204 -11.66 7.03 5.26
C THR A 204 -11.45 6.41 6.64
N LEU A 205 -10.21 6.07 6.99
CA LEU A 205 -9.89 5.52 8.32
C LEU A 205 -10.10 6.55 9.44
N ALA A 206 -9.70 7.80 9.21
CA ALA A 206 -9.90 8.90 10.15
C ALA A 206 -11.40 9.17 10.37
N GLU A 207 -12.20 9.19 9.29
CA GLU A 207 -13.67 9.32 9.36
C GLU A 207 -14.31 8.14 10.10
N TYR A 208 -13.86 6.90 9.83
CA TYR A 208 -14.37 5.70 10.50
C TYR A 208 -14.14 5.73 12.01
N LEU A 209 -13.02 6.32 12.45
CA LEU A 209 -12.61 6.42 13.86
C LEU A 209 -13.06 7.74 14.52
N ASP A 210 -13.74 8.63 13.80
CA ASP A 210 -14.09 10.00 14.25
C ASP A 210 -12.86 10.81 14.70
N VAL A 211 -11.72 10.63 13.99
CA VAL A 211 -10.46 11.32 14.28
C VAL A 211 -10.26 12.47 13.27
N PRO A 212 -10.08 13.72 13.74
CA PRO A 212 -9.73 14.84 12.85
C PRO A 212 -8.40 14.60 12.14
N LEU A 213 -8.31 14.90 10.82
CA LEU A 213 -7.07 14.73 10.05
C LEU A 213 -5.88 15.49 10.66
N ALA A 214 -6.12 16.62 11.33
CA ALA A 214 -5.08 17.37 12.05
C ALA A 214 -4.41 16.56 13.18
N ARG A 215 -5.06 15.50 13.68
CA ARG A 215 -4.56 14.61 14.73
C ARG A 215 -4.06 13.26 14.19
N THR A 216 -3.81 13.19 12.89
CA THR A 216 -3.27 11.98 12.27
C THR A 216 -1.80 12.12 11.95
N VAL A 217 -1.07 11.02 12.01
CA VAL A 217 0.32 10.89 11.54
C VAL A 217 0.38 9.85 10.42
N ALA A 218 1.13 10.15 9.37
CA ALA A 218 1.44 9.23 8.29
C ALA A 218 2.94 8.93 8.26
N ILE A 219 3.32 7.64 8.18
CA ILE A 219 4.71 7.18 8.11
C ILE A 219 4.88 6.32 6.85
N GLY A 220 5.90 6.62 6.02
CA GLY A 220 6.12 5.88 4.77
C GLY A 220 7.48 6.15 4.12
N ASP A 221 7.79 5.41 3.03
CA ASP A 221 9.05 5.53 2.30
C ASP A 221 8.89 5.49 0.77
N GLY A 222 7.76 4.99 0.26
CA GLY A 222 7.54 4.76 -1.15
C GLY A 222 6.89 5.92 -1.91
N GLY A 223 6.89 5.84 -3.24
CA GLY A 223 6.27 6.86 -4.12
C GLY A 223 4.74 6.96 -4.01
N ASN A 224 4.08 6.02 -3.34
CA ASN A 224 2.64 6.02 -3.03
C ASN A 224 2.30 6.73 -1.71
N ASP A 225 3.29 7.00 -0.83
CA ASP A 225 3.10 7.59 0.49
C ASP A 225 2.88 9.10 0.50
N PRO A 226 3.43 9.90 -0.42
CA PRO A 226 3.13 11.32 -0.49
C PRO A 226 1.63 11.66 -0.55
N ALA A 227 0.80 10.74 -1.04
CA ALA A 227 -0.65 10.92 -1.04
C ALA A 227 -1.21 11.01 0.39
N MET A 228 -0.73 10.18 1.34
CA MET A 228 -1.13 10.26 2.75
C MET A 228 -0.39 11.37 3.50
N PHE A 229 0.88 11.68 3.15
CA PHE A 229 1.60 12.79 3.76
C PHE A 229 0.87 14.13 3.60
N ARG A 230 0.30 14.38 2.41
CA ARG A 230 -0.47 15.60 2.13
C ARG A 230 -1.80 15.71 2.87
N ARG A 231 -2.33 14.62 3.38
CA ARG A 231 -3.62 14.56 4.08
C ARG A 231 -3.46 14.55 5.61
N ALA A 232 -2.38 13.96 6.08
CA ALA A 232 -2.10 13.84 7.51
C ALA A 232 -1.81 15.20 8.17
N GLY A 233 -2.15 15.31 9.45
CA GLY A 233 -1.75 16.45 10.28
C GLY A 233 -0.24 16.51 10.47
N PHE A 234 0.42 15.35 10.49
CA PHE A 234 1.87 15.25 10.56
C PHE A 234 2.38 14.08 9.70
N SER A 235 3.53 14.24 9.06
CA SER A 235 4.08 13.23 8.15
C SER A 235 5.56 12.98 8.38
N VAL A 236 5.94 11.71 8.32
CA VAL A 236 7.28 11.21 8.57
C VAL A 236 7.73 10.34 7.39
N ALA A 237 8.82 10.69 6.75
CA ALA A 237 9.46 9.83 5.76
C ALA A 237 10.57 9.01 6.41
N MET A 238 10.75 7.77 5.94
CA MET A 238 11.87 6.93 6.34
C MET A 238 13.19 7.45 5.79
N GLY A 239 14.30 7.20 6.50
CA GLY A 239 15.63 7.71 6.16
C GLY A 239 16.16 7.21 4.81
N GLN A 240 15.84 5.97 4.42
CA GLN A 240 16.22 5.38 3.14
C GLN A 240 15.30 5.75 1.98
N ALA A 241 14.18 6.44 2.23
CA ALA A 241 13.25 6.85 1.17
C ALA A 241 13.96 7.72 0.11
N PRO A 242 13.52 7.66 -1.17
CA PRO A 242 14.01 8.55 -2.20
C PRO A 242 13.87 10.03 -1.81
N GLU A 243 14.77 10.87 -2.30
CA GLU A 243 14.78 12.30 -1.95
C GLU A 243 13.45 13.01 -2.26
N GLU A 244 12.84 12.67 -3.40
CA GLU A 244 11.54 13.20 -3.81
C GLU A 244 10.40 12.82 -2.86
N VAL A 245 10.50 11.69 -2.16
CA VAL A 245 9.54 11.26 -1.13
C VAL A 245 9.83 11.99 0.18
N ARG A 246 11.10 12.01 0.61
CA ARG A 246 11.52 12.72 1.83
C ARG A 246 11.18 14.20 1.81
N ALA A 247 11.32 14.84 0.64
CA ALA A 247 10.99 16.25 0.47
C ALA A 247 9.49 16.57 0.63
N GLN A 248 8.60 15.56 0.60
CA GLN A 248 7.16 15.74 0.76
C GLN A 248 6.67 15.48 2.20
N ALA A 249 7.54 14.97 3.08
CA ALA A 249 7.24 14.79 4.49
C ALA A 249 7.70 15.99 5.34
N GLN A 250 7.07 16.18 6.49
CA GLN A 250 7.45 17.26 7.41
C GLN A 250 8.76 16.98 8.15
N VAL A 251 9.04 15.69 8.42
CA VAL A 251 10.29 15.23 9.04
C VAL A 251 10.76 13.93 8.42
N VAL A 252 12.05 13.64 8.65
CA VAL A 252 12.68 12.37 8.27
C VAL A 252 13.16 11.66 9.52
N THR A 253 12.87 10.37 9.63
CA THR A 253 13.34 9.49 10.71
C THR A 253 14.54 8.63 10.25
N GLY A 254 14.96 7.64 11.04
CA GLY A 254 15.92 6.63 10.61
C GLY A 254 15.41 5.74 9.49
N SER A 255 16.27 4.87 8.96
CA SER A 255 15.87 3.84 8.01
C SER A 255 15.08 2.71 8.70
N ASN A 256 14.40 1.86 7.93
CA ASN A 256 13.70 0.70 8.47
C ASN A 256 14.64 -0.31 9.14
N ILE A 257 15.89 -0.45 8.66
CA ILE A 257 16.91 -1.30 9.30
C ILE A 257 17.50 -0.70 10.59
N GLU A 258 17.22 0.57 10.87
CA GLU A 258 17.60 1.30 12.08
C GLU A 258 16.41 1.52 13.02
N ASP A 259 15.32 0.79 12.83
CA ASP A 259 14.06 0.95 13.58
C ASP A 259 13.44 2.35 13.44
N GLY A 260 13.45 2.92 12.23
CA GLY A 260 13.01 4.29 11.97
C GLY A 260 11.56 4.57 12.39
N VAL A 261 10.65 3.59 12.31
CA VAL A 261 9.27 3.74 12.81
C VAL A 261 9.26 3.89 14.33
N ALA A 262 10.02 3.06 15.06
CA ALA A 262 10.14 3.20 16.52
C ALA A 262 10.72 4.57 16.89
N GLN A 263 11.78 5.01 16.19
CA GLN A 263 12.35 6.34 16.40
C GLN A 263 11.33 7.46 16.14
N ALA A 264 10.49 7.31 15.12
CA ALA A 264 9.44 8.29 14.82
C ALA A 264 8.39 8.36 15.93
N ILE A 265 7.97 7.21 16.46
CA ILE A 265 7.04 7.10 17.58
C ILE A 265 7.61 7.81 18.82
N ASP A 266 8.82 7.45 19.23
CA ASP A 266 9.47 7.97 20.45
C ASP A 266 9.74 9.48 20.39
N ARG A 267 10.05 10.02 19.20
CA ARG A 267 10.51 11.42 19.07
C ARG A 267 9.41 12.40 18.71
N PHE A 268 8.38 11.96 18.02
CA PHE A 268 7.42 12.86 17.40
C PHE A 268 5.96 12.61 17.80
N ILE A 269 5.65 11.44 18.41
CA ILE A 269 4.27 11.04 18.67
C ILE A 269 4.02 10.90 20.18
N LEU A 270 4.84 10.14 20.89
CA LEU A 270 4.81 10.01 22.35
C LEU A 270 5.69 11.07 23.00
#